data_5e3489b3a0af17869390614749283f06
#
_entry.id   5e3489b3a0af17869390614749283f06
#
_cell.length_a   1.000
_cell.length_b   1.000
_cell.length_c   1.000
_cell.angle_alpha   90.00
_cell.angle_beta   90.00
_cell.angle_gamma   90.00
#
_symmetry.space_group_name_H-M   'P 1'
#
loop_
_entity.id
_entity.type
_entity.pdbx_description
1 polymer ?
#
loop_
_entity_poly.entity_id
_entity_poly.type
_entity_poly.pdbx_seq_one_letter_code
_entity_poly.pdbx_strand_id
1 'polypeptide(L)'
;MLLLALLGSPARAQTRIATVDMGKLFDGYYLTKRARAALDERRADIEKEHANMLEDLKKLREDYRTTLVGANDQAVSHDEREKRSKLADDKLKQLKKSEDNLREYELSAESAYNDQKGRVTAKAIDEIRSVLEAKARSAGYSLVLDVGALGANGIPIVLFHNDKDNDLTQAILDQLNAAAPLEAAKTPEKQTEKKNAKAKP
;
A
#
# COMPACT_ATOMS: atom_id res chain seq x y z
N MET A 1 56.89 -48.27 20.67
CA MET A 1 56.40 -46.99 20.12
C MET A 1 55.05 -47.24 19.45
N LEU A 2 53.99 -46.87 20.13
CA LEU A 2 52.64 -47.06 19.64
C LEU A 2 52.16 -45.72 19.08
N LEU A 3 52.04 -45.57 17.77
CA LEU A 3 51.63 -44.37 17.06
C LEU A 3 50.09 -44.35 16.99
N LEU A 4 49.43 -43.57 17.87
CA LEU A 4 48.00 -43.39 17.90
C LEU A 4 47.60 -42.38 16.82
N ALA A 5 47.16 -42.84 15.65
CA ALA A 5 46.62 -42.00 14.59
C ALA A 5 45.22 -41.51 14.99
N LEU A 6 45.11 -40.23 15.41
CA LEU A 6 43.84 -39.55 15.56
C LEU A 6 43.22 -39.31 14.19
N LEU A 7 42.34 -40.23 13.75
CA LEU A 7 41.45 -39.99 12.62
C LEU A 7 40.39 -38.96 13.02
N GLY A 8 40.72 -37.66 12.84
CA GLY A 8 39.73 -36.59 12.93
C GLY A 8 38.69 -36.76 11.85
N SER A 9 37.48 -37.25 12.24
CA SER A 9 36.33 -37.29 11.36
C SER A 9 36.02 -35.85 10.91
N PRO A 10 35.89 -35.57 9.60
CA PRO A 10 35.46 -34.27 9.16
C PRO A 10 34.04 -34.04 9.72
N ALA A 11 33.90 -33.08 10.64
CA ALA A 11 32.61 -32.63 11.08
C ALA A 11 31.85 -32.08 9.87
N ARG A 12 30.97 -32.89 9.29
CA ARG A 12 30.03 -32.40 8.28
C ARG A 12 29.18 -31.34 8.92
N ALA A 13 29.42 -30.09 8.57
CA ALA A 13 28.54 -29.01 8.93
C ALA A 13 27.15 -29.34 8.38
N GLN A 14 26.26 -29.76 9.29
CA GLN A 14 24.88 -30.09 8.92
C GLN A 14 24.20 -28.79 8.49
N THR A 15 23.79 -28.68 7.22
CA THR A 15 23.06 -27.52 6.71
C THR A 15 21.78 -27.38 7.51
N ARG A 16 21.68 -26.33 8.32
CA ARG A 16 20.45 -26.01 9.09
C ARG A 16 19.59 -25.08 8.27
N ILE A 17 18.38 -25.50 7.99
CA ILE A 17 17.38 -24.73 7.23
C ILE A 17 16.30 -24.28 8.21
N ALA A 18 15.92 -23.02 8.13
CA ALA A 18 14.75 -22.47 8.80
C ALA A 18 13.67 -22.12 7.79
N THR A 19 12.45 -21.94 8.29
CA THR A 19 11.32 -21.44 7.52
C THR A 19 10.81 -20.13 8.10
N VAL A 20 10.12 -19.36 7.29
CA VAL A 20 9.46 -18.12 7.66
C VAL A 20 8.26 -17.89 6.73
N ASP A 21 7.22 -17.25 7.23
CA ASP A 21 6.11 -16.75 6.43
C ASP A 21 6.24 -15.22 6.34
N MET A 22 6.82 -14.74 5.21
CA MET A 22 7.04 -13.31 4.99
C MET A 22 5.73 -12.52 4.92
N GLY A 23 4.66 -13.13 4.43
CA GLY A 23 3.34 -12.50 4.41
C GLY A 23 2.83 -12.22 5.83
N LYS A 24 2.91 -13.21 6.73
CA LYS A 24 2.55 -13.03 8.14
C LYS A 24 3.43 -12.02 8.85
N LEU A 25 4.74 -12.00 8.58
CA LEU A 25 5.65 -11.00 9.14
C LEU A 25 5.23 -9.60 8.69
N PHE A 26 5.03 -9.40 7.40
CA PHE A 26 4.65 -8.12 6.82
C PHE A 26 3.30 -7.63 7.35
N ASP A 27 2.28 -8.50 7.41
CA ASP A 27 0.94 -8.15 7.89
C ASP A 27 0.89 -7.95 9.42
N GLY A 28 1.69 -8.70 10.15
CA GLY A 28 1.77 -8.63 11.62
C GLY A 28 2.63 -7.48 12.15
N TYR A 29 3.56 -6.96 11.36
CA TYR A 29 4.48 -5.91 11.78
C TYR A 29 3.77 -4.59 12.05
N TYR A 30 3.98 -4.00 13.24
CA TYR A 30 3.28 -2.79 13.66
C TYR A 30 3.52 -1.58 12.74
N LEU A 31 4.73 -1.44 12.19
CA LEU A 31 5.02 -0.36 11.24
C LEU A 31 4.28 -0.53 9.92
N THR A 32 4.09 -1.76 9.44
CA THR A 32 3.26 -2.03 8.26
C THR A 32 1.81 -1.65 8.51
N LYS A 33 1.26 -2.02 9.67
CA LYS A 33 -0.11 -1.64 10.05
C LYS A 33 -0.27 -0.12 10.13
N ARG A 34 0.68 0.57 10.75
CA ARG A 34 0.71 2.03 10.84
C ARG A 34 0.84 2.69 9.47
N ALA A 35 1.71 2.15 8.61
CA ALA A 35 1.89 2.66 7.25
C ALA A 35 0.62 2.48 6.41
N ARG A 36 -0.08 1.34 6.53
CA ARG A 36 -1.38 1.12 5.87
C ARG A 36 -2.42 2.14 6.33
N ALA A 37 -2.56 2.37 7.63
CA ALA A 37 -3.49 3.37 8.15
C ALA A 37 -3.21 4.77 7.59
N ALA A 38 -1.95 5.19 7.54
CA ALA A 38 -1.56 6.46 6.95
C ALA A 38 -1.81 6.54 5.42
N LEU A 39 -1.69 5.42 4.70
CA LEU A 39 -2.04 5.35 3.28
C LEU A 39 -3.56 5.41 3.07
N ASP A 40 -4.34 4.79 3.94
CA ASP A 40 -5.80 4.85 3.88
C ASP A 40 -6.32 6.27 4.16
N GLU A 41 -5.75 6.98 5.14
CA GLU A 41 -6.02 8.40 5.39
C GLU A 41 -5.66 9.26 4.17
N ARG A 42 -4.47 9.04 3.59
CA ARG A 42 -4.04 9.76 2.39
C ARG A 42 -4.97 9.53 1.21
N ARG A 43 -5.43 8.29 1.04
CA ARG A 43 -6.41 7.94 0.00
C ARG A 43 -7.73 8.66 0.22
N ALA A 44 -8.23 8.69 1.45
CA ALA A 44 -9.46 9.42 1.78
C ALA A 44 -9.35 10.93 1.50
N ASP A 45 -8.19 11.54 1.79
CA ASP A 45 -7.93 12.94 1.47
C ASP A 45 -7.93 13.19 -0.04
N ILE A 46 -7.30 12.30 -0.82
CA ILE A 46 -7.29 12.39 -2.30
C ILE A 46 -8.71 12.26 -2.84
N GLU A 47 -9.49 11.30 -2.37
CA GLU A 47 -10.88 11.09 -2.80
C GLU A 47 -11.76 12.31 -2.47
N LYS A 48 -11.56 12.90 -1.31
CA LYS A 48 -12.28 14.12 -0.88
C LYS A 48 -11.94 15.33 -1.76
N GLU A 49 -10.66 15.56 -2.02
CA GLU A 49 -10.23 16.68 -2.86
C GLU A 49 -10.71 16.51 -4.31
N HIS A 50 -10.59 15.31 -4.85
CA HIS A 50 -11.12 14.98 -6.16
C HIS A 50 -12.64 15.24 -6.25
N ALA A 51 -13.41 14.85 -5.24
CA ALA A 51 -14.85 15.13 -5.18
C ALA A 51 -15.17 16.63 -5.16
N ASN A 52 -14.39 17.42 -4.40
CA ASN A 52 -14.53 18.88 -4.36
C ASN A 52 -14.26 19.50 -5.73
N MET A 53 -13.19 19.09 -6.42
CA MET A 53 -12.85 19.58 -7.76
C MET A 53 -13.94 19.23 -8.79
N LEU A 54 -14.52 18.04 -8.71
CA LEU A 54 -15.65 17.65 -9.58
C LEU A 54 -16.90 18.48 -9.32
N GLU A 55 -17.20 18.79 -8.07
CA GLU A 55 -18.34 19.65 -7.72
C GLU A 55 -18.15 21.08 -8.25
N ASP A 56 -16.94 21.63 -8.08
CA ASP A 56 -16.62 22.97 -8.58
C ASP A 56 -16.66 23.02 -10.11
N LEU A 57 -16.15 21.99 -10.78
CA LEU A 57 -16.26 21.85 -12.23
C LEU A 57 -17.73 21.81 -12.69
N LYS A 58 -18.59 21.11 -11.97
CA LYS A 58 -20.03 21.05 -12.25
C LYS A 58 -20.66 22.44 -12.12
N LYS A 59 -20.34 23.19 -11.07
CA LYS A 59 -20.82 24.57 -10.88
C LYS A 59 -20.35 25.48 -12.01
N LEU A 60 -19.07 25.43 -12.39
CA LEU A 60 -18.52 26.21 -13.49
C LEU A 60 -19.21 25.88 -14.83
N ARG A 61 -19.50 24.62 -15.07
CA ARG A 61 -20.19 24.17 -16.30
C ARG A 61 -21.62 24.72 -16.37
N GLU A 62 -22.35 24.69 -15.25
CA GLU A 62 -23.71 25.24 -15.19
C GLU A 62 -23.70 26.77 -15.33
N ASP A 63 -22.76 27.44 -14.70
CA ASP A 63 -22.54 28.89 -14.82
C ASP A 63 -22.23 29.30 -16.26
N TYR A 64 -21.33 28.57 -16.93
CA TYR A 64 -21.05 28.80 -18.36
C TYR A 64 -22.31 28.63 -19.20
N ARG A 65 -23.06 27.53 -19.00
CA ARG A 65 -24.29 27.22 -19.73
C ARG A 65 -25.31 28.33 -19.57
N THR A 66 -25.56 28.78 -18.36
CA THR A 66 -26.51 29.87 -18.06
C THR A 66 -26.09 31.17 -18.73
N THR A 67 -24.80 31.52 -18.67
CA THR A 67 -24.25 32.72 -19.29
C THR A 67 -24.38 32.64 -20.81
N LEU A 68 -24.08 31.49 -21.42
CA LEU A 68 -24.21 31.28 -22.86
C LEU A 68 -25.64 31.42 -23.35
N VAL A 69 -26.61 30.88 -22.62
CA VAL A 69 -28.05 31.06 -22.93
C VAL A 69 -28.41 32.52 -22.87
N GLY A 70 -27.99 33.25 -21.85
CA GLY A 70 -28.23 34.70 -21.72
C GLY A 70 -27.55 35.55 -22.80
N ALA A 71 -26.42 35.12 -23.34
CA ALA A 71 -25.73 35.77 -24.46
C ALA A 71 -26.48 35.64 -25.79
N ASN A 72 -27.29 34.57 -25.94
CA ASN A 72 -28.10 34.32 -27.16
C ASN A 72 -29.51 34.87 -27.04
N ASP A 73 -29.87 35.57 -25.96
CA ASP A 73 -31.20 36.14 -25.77
C ASP A 73 -31.43 37.30 -26.75
N GLN A 74 -32.41 37.16 -27.61
CA GLN A 74 -32.78 38.18 -28.63
C GLN A 74 -33.56 39.36 -28.01
N ALA A 75 -34.07 39.26 -26.79
CA ALA A 75 -34.79 40.30 -26.11
C ALA A 75 -33.90 41.43 -25.58
N VAL A 76 -32.58 41.21 -25.51
CA VAL A 76 -31.62 42.24 -25.00
C VAL A 76 -30.92 43.00 -26.13
N SER A 77 -30.35 44.17 -25.83
CA SER A 77 -29.67 44.98 -26.80
C SER A 77 -28.38 44.28 -27.34
N HIS A 78 -27.93 44.75 -28.53
CA HIS A 78 -26.71 44.21 -29.11
C HIS A 78 -25.51 44.33 -28.16
N ASP A 79 -25.32 45.49 -27.53
CA ASP A 79 -24.19 45.77 -26.63
C ASP A 79 -24.23 44.84 -25.39
N GLU A 80 -25.41 44.57 -24.91
CA GLU A 80 -25.59 43.67 -23.76
C GLU A 80 -25.30 42.19 -24.17
N ARG A 81 -25.69 41.78 -25.37
CA ARG A 81 -25.34 40.44 -25.90
C ARG A 81 -23.83 40.29 -26.08
N GLU A 82 -23.15 41.33 -26.59
CA GLU A 82 -21.70 41.29 -26.73
C GLU A 82 -20.98 41.15 -25.38
N LYS A 83 -21.43 41.88 -24.34
CA LYS A 83 -20.87 41.74 -22.97
C LYS A 83 -21.06 40.32 -22.42
N ARG A 84 -22.26 39.75 -22.59
CA ARG A 84 -22.55 38.38 -22.14
C ARG A 84 -21.77 37.33 -22.90
N SER A 85 -21.54 37.56 -24.23
CA SER A 85 -20.69 36.70 -25.04
C SER A 85 -19.23 36.68 -24.52
N LYS A 86 -18.65 37.86 -24.24
CA LYS A 86 -17.31 37.96 -23.65
C LYS A 86 -17.24 37.25 -22.29
N LEU A 87 -18.28 37.42 -21.47
CA LEU A 87 -18.35 36.72 -20.17
C LEU A 87 -18.44 35.19 -20.36
N ALA A 88 -19.20 34.71 -21.33
CA ALA A 88 -19.26 33.28 -21.63
C ALA A 88 -17.91 32.74 -22.11
N ASP A 89 -17.18 33.48 -22.95
CA ASP A 89 -15.82 33.12 -23.40
C ASP A 89 -14.83 33.01 -22.22
N ASP A 90 -14.91 33.94 -21.28
CA ASP A 90 -14.05 33.90 -20.08
C ASP A 90 -14.42 32.72 -19.16
N LYS A 91 -15.71 32.43 -19.00
CA LYS A 91 -16.14 31.23 -18.25
C LYS A 91 -15.73 29.94 -18.95
N LEU A 92 -15.75 29.87 -20.27
CA LEU A 92 -15.26 28.72 -21.03
C LEU A 92 -13.75 28.50 -20.80
N LYS A 93 -12.95 29.58 -20.77
CA LYS A 93 -11.53 29.48 -20.45
C LYS A 93 -11.30 28.95 -19.02
N GLN A 94 -12.08 29.44 -18.04
CA GLN A 94 -12.03 28.98 -16.67
C GLN A 94 -12.41 27.50 -16.56
N LEU A 95 -13.46 27.08 -17.26
CA LEU A 95 -13.92 25.69 -17.32
C LEU A 95 -12.81 24.77 -17.84
N LYS A 96 -12.20 25.12 -19.00
CA LYS A 96 -11.09 24.34 -19.57
C LYS A 96 -9.90 24.25 -18.62
N LYS A 97 -9.52 25.37 -18.01
CA LYS A 97 -8.44 25.38 -17.00
C LYS A 97 -8.76 24.47 -15.81
N SER A 98 -10.01 24.45 -15.35
CA SER A 98 -10.42 23.59 -14.22
C SER A 98 -10.42 22.11 -14.62
N GLU A 99 -10.79 21.78 -15.87
CA GLU A 99 -10.70 20.42 -16.41
C GLU A 99 -9.23 19.96 -16.53
N ASP A 100 -8.34 20.82 -16.96
CA ASP A 100 -6.90 20.52 -17.03
C ASP A 100 -6.29 20.33 -15.63
N ASN A 101 -6.65 21.20 -14.68
CA ASN A 101 -6.23 21.08 -13.27
C ASN A 101 -6.70 19.76 -12.63
N LEU A 102 -7.94 19.36 -12.90
CA LEU A 102 -8.47 18.09 -12.40
C LEU A 102 -7.64 16.91 -12.94
N ARG A 103 -7.37 16.90 -14.24
CA ARG A 103 -6.57 15.84 -14.87
C ARG A 103 -5.14 15.79 -14.31
N GLU A 104 -4.51 16.94 -14.13
CA GLU A 104 -3.18 17.03 -13.54
C GLU A 104 -3.18 16.54 -12.09
N TYR A 105 -4.21 16.90 -11.31
CA TYR A 105 -4.38 16.41 -9.96
C TYR A 105 -4.52 14.89 -9.90
N GLU A 106 -5.37 14.28 -10.74
CA GLU A 106 -5.57 12.83 -10.81
C GLU A 106 -4.25 12.09 -11.05
N LEU A 107 -3.49 12.51 -12.08
CA LEU A 107 -2.21 11.90 -12.42
C LEU A 107 -1.16 12.07 -11.30
N SER A 108 -1.05 13.27 -10.75
CA SER A 108 -0.06 13.57 -9.71
C SER A 108 -0.39 12.88 -8.39
N ALA A 109 -1.66 12.84 -8.00
CA ALA A 109 -2.12 12.19 -6.78
C ALA A 109 -1.92 10.67 -6.84
N GLU A 110 -2.25 10.04 -7.97
CA GLU A 110 -2.02 8.60 -8.19
C GLU A 110 -0.53 8.27 -8.13
N SER A 111 0.31 9.02 -8.84
CA SER A 111 1.76 8.82 -8.82
C SER A 111 2.32 8.96 -7.41
N ALA A 112 1.99 10.04 -6.72
CA ALA A 112 2.47 10.30 -5.35
C ALA A 112 2.02 9.21 -4.35
N TYR A 113 0.78 8.73 -4.48
CA TYR A 113 0.26 7.65 -3.64
C TYR A 113 1.01 6.34 -3.89
N ASN A 114 1.21 5.96 -5.16
CA ASN A 114 1.91 4.73 -5.54
C ASN A 114 3.38 4.78 -5.11
N ASP A 115 4.06 5.91 -5.27
CA ASP A 115 5.43 6.12 -4.81
C ASP A 115 5.54 6.00 -3.28
N GLN A 116 4.61 6.60 -2.55
CA GLN A 116 4.58 6.50 -1.10
C GLN A 116 4.36 5.05 -0.66
N LYS A 117 3.38 4.35 -1.27
CA LYS A 117 3.10 2.93 -1.01
C LYS A 117 4.33 2.06 -1.29
N GLY A 118 5.02 2.30 -2.42
CA GLY A 118 6.25 1.58 -2.76
C GLY A 118 7.35 1.78 -1.71
N ARG A 119 7.60 3.04 -1.32
CA ARG A 119 8.63 3.35 -0.30
C ARG A 119 8.35 2.71 1.06
N VAL A 120 7.12 2.80 1.57
CA VAL A 120 6.80 2.22 2.89
C VAL A 120 6.83 0.71 2.87
N THR A 121 6.42 0.08 1.75
CA THR A 121 6.50 -1.37 1.55
C THR A 121 7.94 -1.85 1.52
N ALA A 122 8.79 -1.21 0.71
CA ALA A 122 10.21 -1.56 0.61
C ALA A 122 10.91 -1.43 1.97
N LYS A 123 10.67 -0.32 2.68
CA LYS A 123 11.24 -0.10 4.01
C LYS A 123 10.83 -1.20 5.00
N ALA A 124 9.55 -1.58 5.04
CA ALA A 124 9.08 -2.64 5.93
C ALA A 124 9.73 -3.99 5.60
N ILE A 125 9.87 -4.32 4.32
CA ILE A 125 10.54 -5.56 3.87
C ILE A 125 12.02 -5.56 4.25
N ASP A 126 12.72 -4.45 4.09
CA ASP A 126 14.14 -4.34 4.44
C ASP A 126 14.37 -4.48 5.94
N GLU A 127 13.51 -3.89 6.77
CA GLU A 127 13.57 -4.04 8.23
C GLU A 127 13.30 -5.48 8.67
N ILE A 128 12.25 -6.13 8.10
CA ILE A 128 11.96 -7.54 8.36
C ILE A 128 13.15 -8.42 7.97
N ARG A 129 13.73 -8.19 6.78
CA ARG A 129 14.91 -8.94 6.31
C ARG A 129 16.10 -8.77 7.23
N SER A 130 16.37 -7.55 7.70
CA SER A 130 17.49 -7.28 8.62
C SER A 130 17.37 -8.07 9.93
N VAL A 131 16.18 -8.08 10.53
CA VAL A 131 15.90 -8.85 11.76
C VAL A 131 16.00 -10.36 11.50
N LEU A 132 15.45 -10.83 10.36
CA LEU A 132 15.50 -12.21 9.93
C LEU A 132 16.95 -12.69 9.77
N GLU A 133 17.78 -11.94 9.04
CA GLU A 133 19.20 -12.29 8.83
C GLU A 133 19.97 -12.34 10.13
N ALA A 134 19.79 -11.37 11.02
CA ALA A 134 20.44 -11.34 12.32
C ALA A 134 20.06 -12.58 13.16
N LYS A 135 18.77 -12.92 13.19
CA LYS A 135 18.26 -14.08 13.92
C LYS A 135 18.76 -15.40 13.32
N ALA A 136 18.72 -15.54 12.00
CA ALA A 136 19.18 -16.74 11.30
C ALA A 136 20.69 -16.99 11.53
N ARG A 137 21.51 -15.95 11.42
CA ARG A 137 22.95 -16.03 11.67
C ARG A 137 23.26 -16.41 13.12
N SER A 138 22.63 -15.76 14.10
CA SER A 138 22.86 -16.04 15.52
C SER A 138 22.42 -17.46 15.92
N ALA A 139 21.41 -18.03 15.25
CA ALA A 139 20.94 -19.38 15.49
C ALA A 139 21.68 -20.45 14.64
N GLY A 140 22.63 -20.06 13.79
CA GLY A 140 23.43 -20.98 12.98
C GLY A 140 22.67 -21.58 11.80
N TYR A 141 21.64 -20.93 11.29
CA TYR A 141 20.98 -21.33 10.06
C TYR A 141 21.78 -20.90 8.85
N SER A 142 21.89 -21.76 7.85
CA SER A 142 22.56 -21.50 6.57
C SER A 142 21.60 -21.09 5.46
N LEU A 143 20.30 -21.37 5.62
CA LEU A 143 19.26 -21.04 4.66
C LEU A 143 17.95 -20.77 5.41
N VAL A 144 17.19 -19.78 4.94
CA VAL A 144 15.81 -19.53 5.36
C VAL A 144 14.91 -19.52 4.13
N LEU A 145 13.83 -20.27 4.19
CA LEU A 145 12.85 -20.39 3.11
C LEU A 145 11.55 -19.70 3.49
N ASP A 146 11.01 -18.90 2.59
CA ASP A 146 9.67 -18.33 2.73
C ASP A 146 8.62 -19.36 2.32
N VAL A 147 7.85 -19.85 3.28
CA VAL A 147 6.79 -20.86 3.04
C VAL A 147 5.52 -20.24 2.46
N GLY A 148 5.37 -18.92 2.53
CA GLY A 148 4.27 -18.18 1.91
C GLY A 148 4.56 -17.77 0.46
N ALA A 149 5.78 -17.97 -0.04
CA ALA A 149 6.18 -17.53 -1.37
C ALA A 149 5.45 -18.30 -2.47
N LEU A 150 4.93 -17.53 -3.45
CA LEU A 150 4.28 -18.07 -4.64
C LEU A 150 5.16 -17.85 -5.87
N GLY A 151 5.19 -18.82 -6.75
CA GLY A 151 5.77 -18.67 -8.08
C GLY A 151 4.93 -17.76 -8.98
N ALA A 152 5.45 -17.43 -10.16
CA ALA A 152 4.78 -16.54 -11.12
C ALA A 152 3.39 -17.04 -11.58
N ASN A 153 3.15 -18.34 -11.49
CA ASN A 153 1.87 -18.99 -11.81
C ASN A 153 0.93 -19.14 -10.60
N GLY A 154 1.24 -18.54 -9.44
CA GLY A 154 0.47 -18.63 -8.22
C GLY A 154 0.62 -19.96 -7.45
N ILE A 155 1.51 -20.86 -7.87
CA ILE A 155 1.78 -22.12 -7.17
C ILE A 155 2.78 -21.86 -6.04
N PRO A 156 2.55 -22.41 -4.81
CA PRO A 156 3.52 -22.30 -3.72
C PRO A 156 4.91 -22.83 -4.14
N ILE A 157 5.96 -22.09 -3.79
CA ILE A 157 7.34 -22.51 -4.05
C ILE A 157 7.73 -23.64 -3.09
N VAL A 158 7.32 -23.54 -1.83
CA VAL A 158 7.49 -24.58 -0.83
C VAL A 158 6.21 -25.40 -0.77
N LEU A 159 6.23 -26.62 -1.33
CA LEU A 159 5.05 -27.50 -1.42
C LEU A 159 4.78 -28.25 -0.11
N PHE A 160 5.81 -28.52 0.66
CA PHE A 160 5.72 -29.25 1.93
C PHE A 160 6.86 -28.83 2.87
N HIS A 161 6.53 -28.58 4.11
CA HIS A 161 7.47 -28.46 5.22
C HIS A 161 6.81 -29.03 6.48
N ASN A 162 7.55 -29.73 7.31
CA ASN A 162 7.03 -30.32 8.55
C ASN A 162 7.82 -29.86 9.79
N ASP A 163 8.63 -28.82 9.64
CA ASP A 163 9.54 -28.40 10.70
C ASP A 163 8.98 -27.17 11.42
N LYS A 164 8.20 -27.42 12.47
CA LYS A 164 7.68 -26.36 13.35
C LYS A 164 8.77 -25.78 14.25
N ASP A 165 9.81 -26.55 14.53
CA ASP A 165 10.87 -26.17 15.48
C ASP A 165 11.84 -25.17 14.86
N ASN A 166 11.90 -25.10 13.51
CA ASN A 166 12.71 -24.18 12.75
C ASN A 166 11.88 -23.07 12.07
N ASP A 167 10.62 -22.89 12.40
CA ASP A 167 9.80 -21.76 11.97
C ASP A 167 10.15 -20.52 12.82
N LEU A 168 10.75 -19.53 12.17
CA LEU A 168 11.19 -18.28 12.81
C LEU A 168 10.09 -17.19 12.81
N THR A 169 8.95 -17.42 12.19
CA THR A 169 7.92 -16.38 11.94
C THR A 169 7.52 -15.68 13.23
N GLN A 170 7.10 -16.43 14.27
CA GLN A 170 6.63 -15.80 15.50
C GLN A 170 7.77 -15.09 16.26
N ALA A 171 8.93 -15.73 16.36
CA ALA A 171 10.06 -15.16 17.08
C ALA A 171 10.57 -13.85 16.44
N ILE A 172 10.52 -13.75 15.10
CA ILE A 172 10.87 -12.52 14.39
C ILE A 172 9.77 -11.47 14.55
N LEU A 173 8.50 -11.87 14.46
CA LEU A 173 7.37 -10.94 14.65
C LEU A 173 7.38 -10.33 16.06
N ASP A 174 7.66 -11.12 17.08
CA ASP A 174 7.78 -10.63 18.45
C ASP A 174 8.94 -9.63 18.59
N GLN A 175 10.07 -9.92 17.96
CA GLN A 175 11.23 -9.02 17.95
C GLN A 175 10.94 -7.71 17.20
N LEU A 176 10.30 -7.77 16.04
CA LEU A 176 9.88 -6.60 15.26
C LEU A 176 8.90 -5.71 16.05
N ASN A 177 8.00 -6.34 16.80
CA ASN A 177 6.97 -5.64 17.55
C ASN A 177 7.40 -5.27 18.98
N ALA A 178 8.59 -5.68 19.44
CA ALA A 178 9.08 -5.33 20.78
C ALA A 178 9.22 -3.82 21.03
N ALA A 179 9.46 -3.04 19.97
CA ALA A 179 9.52 -1.58 20.01
C ALA A 179 8.19 -0.89 19.70
N ALA A 180 7.10 -1.65 19.55
CA ALA A 180 5.79 -1.07 19.26
C ALA A 180 5.29 -0.24 20.45
N PRO A 181 4.73 0.96 20.25
CA PRO A 181 4.06 1.70 21.30
C PRO A 181 2.93 0.87 21.91
N LEU A 182 2.72 0.98 23.23
CA LEU A 182 1.69 0.22 23.97
C LEU A 182 0.26 0.36 23.42
N GLU A 183 -0.01 1.41 22.66
CA GLU A 183 -1.29 1.63 21.97
C GLU A 183 -1.47 0.76 20.72
N ALA A 184 -0.40 0.40 20.04
CA ALA A 184 -0.44 -0.46 18.85
C ALA A 184 -0.76 -1.94 19.19
N ALA A 185 -0.55 -2.36 20.42
CA ALA A 185 -0.83 -3.73 20.90
C ALA A 185 -2.34 -3.98 21.18
N LYS A 186 -3.19 -2.95 21.11
CA LYS A 186 -4.63 -3.04 21.46
C LYS A 186 -5.60 -3.05 20.28
N THR A 187 -5.14 -3.19 19.04
CA THR A 187 -6.07 -3.33 17.90
C THR A 187 -6.56 -4.79 17.86
N PRO A 188 -7.83 -5.09 18.23
CA PRO A 188 -8.31 -6.48 18.23
C PRO A 188 -8.58 -6.92 16.78
N GLU A 189 -8.13 -8.12 16.45
CA GLU A 189 -8.58 -8.94 15.32
C GLU A 189 -10.10 -9.18 15.37
N LYS A 190 -10.92 -8.21 15.01
CA LYS A 190 -12.38 -8.39 14.96
C LYS A 190 -13.01 -7.59 13.83
N GLN A 191 -12.74 -7.90 12.57
CA GLN A 191 -13.65 -7.48 11.50
C GLN A 191 -13.66 -8.36 10.23
N THR A 192 -12.98 -9.49 10.17
CA THR A 192 -12.98 -10.35 8.97
C THR A 192 -14.02 -11.48 8.97
N GLU A 193 -14.67 -11.79 10.07
CA GLU A 193 -15.63 -12.94 10.13
C GLU A 193 -17.10 -12.60 9.84
N LYS A 194 -17.49 -11.33 9.72
CA LYS A 194 -18.92 -10.98 9.52
C LYS A 194 -19.39 -10.79 8.08
N LYS A 195 -18.53 -10.93 7.06
CA LYS A 195 -18.94 -10.78 5.66
C LYS A 195 -19.32 -12.09 4.94
N ASN A 196 -18.99 -13.26 5.49
CA ASN A 196 -19.28 -14.55 4.83
C ASN A 196 -20.53 -15.29 5.34
N ALA A 197 -21.31 -14.73 6.25
CA ALA A 197 -22.50 -15.40 6.80
C ALA A 197 -23.83 -14.95 6.17
N LYS A 198 -23.83 -14.15 5.10
CA LYS A 198 -25.06 -13.67 4.45
C LYS A 198 -25.19 -14.00 2.96
N ALA A 199 -24.55 -15.05 2.49
CA ALA A 199 -24.76 -15.58 1.14
C ALA A 199 -24.96 -17.09 1.19
N LYS A 200 -26.15 -17.54 1.59
CA LYS A 200 -26.76 -18.81 1.14
C LYS A 200 -28.28 -18.67 1.15
N PRO A 201 -28.93 -19.26 0.15
CA PRO A 201 -30.27 -18.98 -0.33
C PRO A 201 -31.37 -19.34 0.63
#